data_ae179f7d82f5797d08a667ac9d26dc1e
#
_entry.id   ae179f7d82f5797d08a667ac9d26dc1e
#
_cell.length_a   1.000
_cell.length_b   1.000
_cell.length_c   1.000
_cell.angle_alpha   90.00
_cell.angle_beta   90.00
_cell.angle_gamma   90.00
#
_symmetry.space_group_name_H-M   'P 1'
#
loop_
_entity.id
_entity.type
_entity.pdbx_description
1 polymer ?
#
loop_
_entity_poly.entity_id
_entity_poly.type
_entity_poly.pdbx_seq_one_letter_code
_entity_poly.pdbx_strand_id
1 'polypeptide(L)'
;LLSFPGVSVTVIGKGQEAPARLDGVLIATQSEKHAEVALPYIRAGIATFIEKPMTTNVVDAERIIEAAKGCGTIVFVGHLYLYHPAFLRALDLLPKLGTIRHVLCTGMNNNSRSDCSVLWDWLPHDLSMAFAIFGGAPSKVAAWSLDGGTTPKAALTKFYFGDTPVVSAVSWLSPVRRRQMTIVGEKATLIFDNNAERILSFYDKLENEPCFPGYSNEFPLTRELRVFLEGVRSGTVDTSNVELGVDIVRAIAAAERSIELGEEPVLVLPATRSGLSTSPVR
;
A
#
# COMPACT_ATOMS: atom_id res chain seq x y z
N LEU A 1 13.33 -14.60 -1.48
CA LEU A 1 12.80 -15.90 -1.03
C LEU A 1 13.89 -16.97 -0.90
N LEU A 2 14.81 -17.09 -1.85
CA LEU A 2 15.89 -18.11 -1.80
C LEU A 2 16.80 -18.03 -0.58
N SER A 3 16.86 -16.88 0.11
CA SER A 3 17.64 -16.70 1.34
C SER A 3 16.95 -17.21 2.61
N PHE A 4 15.68 -17.63 2.53
CA PHE A 4 14.96 -18.13 3.69
C PHE A 4 15.18 -19.64 3.88
N PRO A 5 15.56 -20.09 5.07
CA PRO A 5 15.77 -21.52 5.35
C PRO A 5 14.50 -22.35 5.08
N GLY A 6 14.68 -23.49 4.39
CA GLY A 6 13.60 -24.41 4.08
C GLY A 6 12.62 -23.91 3.00
N VAL A 7 12.97 -22.86 2.26
CA VAL A 7 12.16 -22.35 1.13
C VAL A 7 12.79 -22.80 -0.18
N SER A 8 11.99 -23.46 -1.02
CA SER A 8 12.32 -23.78 -2.40
C SER A 8 11.46 -22.93 -3.32
N VAL A 9 12.03 -22.31 -4.33
CA VAL A 9 11.35 -21.37 -5.22
C VAL A 9 11.43 -21.86 -6.67
N THR A 10 10.28 -21.96 -7.32
CA THR A 10 10.19 -22.20 -8.76
C THR A 10 9.59 -20.95 -9.42
N VAL A 11 10.28 -20.39 -10.40
CA VAL A 11 9.75 -19.28 -11.19
C VAL A 11 8.96 -19.86 -12.36
N ILE A 12 7.69 -19.42 -12.47
CA ILE A 12 6.76 -19.90 -13.51
C ILE A 12 6.54 -18.76 -14.51
N GLY A 13 6.93 -18.97 -15.74
CA GLY A 13 6.69 -18.05 -16.86
C GLY A 13 5.35 -18.31 -17.54
N LYS A 14 4.97 -17.40 -18.45
CA LYS A 14 3.75 -17.52 -19.25
C LYS A 14 3.72 -18.86 -20.02
N GLY A 15 2.63 -19.63 -19.86
CA GLY A 15 2.44 -20.90 -20.54
C GLY A 15 3.15 -22.10 -19.90
N GLN A 16 3.81 -21.92 -18.77
CA GLN A 16 4.40 -23.01 -17.99
C GLN A 16 3.38 -23.51 -16.94
N GLU A 17 3.40 -24.82 -16.70
CA GLU A 17 2.58 -25.43 -15.66
C GLU A 17 3.20 -25.23 -14.28
N ALA A 18 2.34 -24.98 -13.29
CA ALA A 18 2.75 -24.91 -11.90
C ALA A 18 3.10 -26.31 -11.36
N PRO A 19 4.07 -26.41 -10.41
CA PRO A 19 4.33 -27.65 -9.70
C PRO A 19 3.05 -28.23 -9.07
N ALA A 20 2.95 -29.57 -9.02
CA ALA A 20 1.76 -30.26 -8.48
C ALA A 20 1.51 -29.99 -6.98
N ARG A 21 2.54 -29.56 -6.24
CA ARG A 21 2.44 -29.22 -4.81
C ARG A 21 3.09 -27.85 -4.59
N LEU A 22 2.31 -26.95 -4.02
CA LEU A 22 2.73 -25.60 -3.64
C LEU A 22 2.19 -25.29 -2.24
N ASP A 23 3.05 -24.77 -1.36
CA ASP A 23 2.63 -24.24 -0.06
C ASP A 23 2.15 -22.80 -0.18
N GLY A 24 2.63 -22.07 -1.21
CA GLY A 24 2.23 -20.72 -1.50
C GLY A 24 2.69 -20.26 -2.88
N VAL A 25 2.08 -19.19 -3.38
CA VAL A 25 2.44 -18.55 -4.64
C VAL A 25 2.69 -17.05 -4.42
N LEU A 26 3.63 -16.49 -5.20
CA LEU A 26 3.84 -15.05 -5.29
C LEU A 26 3.52 -14.61 -6.70
N ILE A 27 2.59 -13.65 -6.83
CA ILE A 27 2.10 -13.13 -8.10
C ILE A 27 2.67 -11.73 -8.30
N ALA A 28 3.52 -11.59 -9.32
CA ALA A 28 4.17 -10.35 -9.74
C ALA A 28 4.04 -10.17 -11.25
N THR A 29 2.85 -10.41 -11.77
CA THR A 29 2.49 -10.22 -13.18
C THR A 29 2.14 -8.76 -13.46
N GLN A 30 1.58 -8.45 -14.63
CA GLN A 30 0.96 -7.15 -14.89
C GLN A 30 -0.25 -6.96 -13.94
N SER A 31 -0.44 -5.75 -13.41
CA SER A 31 -1.42 -5.47 -12.37
C SER A 31 -2.86 -5.82 -12.77
N GLU A 32 -3.21 -5.63 -14.03
CA GLU A 32 -4.51 -6.00 -14.60
C GLU A 32 -4.78 -7.52 -14.63
N LYS A 33 -3.73 -8.35 -14.49
CA LYS A 33 -3.80 -9.82 -14.51
C LYS A 33 -3.78 -10.44 -13.12
N HIS A 34 -3.56 -9.66 -12.08
CA HIS A 34 -3.41 -10.19 -10.72
C HIS A 34 -4.60 -11.05 -10.30
N ALA A 35 -5.83 -10.59 -10.50
CA ALA A 35 -7.02 -11.35 -10.12
C ALA A 35 -7.20 -12.65 -10.94
N GLU A 36 -6.98 -12.58 -12.26
CA GLU A 36 -7.07 -13.74 -13.15
C GLU A 36 -6.09 -14.85 -12.71
N VAL A 37 -4.86 -14.45 -12.36
CA VAL A 37 -3.81 -15.39 -11.95
C VAL A 37 -4.01 -15.86 -10.51
N ALA A 38 -4.44 -14.98 -9.58
CA ALA A 38 -4.55 -15.29 -8.16
C ALA A 38 -5.74 -16.20 -7.81
N LEU A 39 -6.92 -15.94 -8.40
CA LEU A 39 -8.16 -16.61 -8.02
C LEU A 39 -8.14 -18.15 -8.09
N PRO A 40 -7.51 -18.79 -9.09
CA PRO A 40 -7.38 -20.25 -9.11
C PRO A 40 -6.63 -20.80 -7.88
N TYR A 41 -5.52 -20.16 -7.48
CA TYR A 41 -4.74 -20.58 -6.32
C TYR A 41 -5.49 -20.34 -5.01
N ILE A 42 -6.12 -19.19 -4.86
CA ILE A 42 -6.92 -18.85 -3.68
C ILE A 42 -8.04 -19.88 -3.49
N ARG A 43 -8.77 -20.22 -4.56
CA ARG A 43 -9.84 -21.21 -4.53
C ARG A 43 -9.36 -22.62 -4.26
N ALA A 44 -8.11 -22.93 -4.60
CA ALA A 44 -7.45 -24.18 -4.29
C ALA A 44 -6.89 -24.26 -2.86
N GLY A 45 -7.07 -23.19 -2.04
CA GLY A 45 -6.56 -23.14 -0.67
C GLY A 45 -5.05 -22.87 -0.58
N ILE A 46 -4.41 -22.43 -1.67
CA ILE A 46 -2.97 -22.18 -1.73
C ILE A 46 -2.71 -20.74 -1.29
N ALA A 47 -1.86 -20.55 -0.27
CA ALA A 47 -1.51 -19.23 0.23
C ALA A 47 -0.95 -18.34 -0.89
N THR A 48 -1.51 -17.15 -1.06
CA THR A 48 -1.25 -16.32 -2.22
C THR A 48 -0.76 -14.93 -1.81
N PHE A 49 0.47 -14.58 -2.21
CA PHE A 49 1.00 -13.23 -2.15
C PHE A 49 0.74 -12.53 -3.49
N ILE A 50 0.18 -11.33 -3.46
CA ILE A 50 -0.12 -10.53 -4.65
C ILE A 50 0.65 -9.22 -4.55
N GLU A 51 1.47 -8.90 -5.56
CA GLU A 51 2.13 -7.59 -5.63
C GLU A 51 1.12 -6.44 -5.75
N LYS A 52 1.54 -5.27 -5.25
CA LYS A 52 0.74 -4.04 -5.39
C LYS A 52 0.74 -3.52 -6.85
N PRO A 53 -0.37 -2.90 -7.27
CA PRO A 53 -1.69 -2.85 -6.63
C PRO A 53 -2.32 -4.25 -6.64
N MET A 54 -3.13 -4.56 -5.61
CA MET A 54 -3.79 -5.88 -5.56
C MET A 54 -4.57 -6.16 -6.85
N THR A 55 -5.32 -5.16 -7.32
CA THR A 55 -6.00 -5.12 -8.63
C THR A 55 -6.10 -3.68 -9.11
N THR A 56 -6.53 -3.46 -10.35
CA THR A 56 -6.81 -2.13 -10.93
C THR A 56 -8.30 -1.82 -11.03
N ASN A 57 -9.16 -2.62 -10.39
CA ASN A 57 -10.60 -2.38 -10.31
C ASN A 57 -11.20 -2.99 -9.04
N VAL A 58 -12.31 -2.42 -8.59
CA VAL A 58 -12.98 -2.81 -7.34
C VAL A 58 -13.61 -4.21 -7.42
N VAL A 59 -14.19 -4.56 -8.57
CA VAL A 59 -14.88 -5.86 -8.74
C VAL A 59 -13.92 -7.03 -8.54
N ASP A 60 -12.73 -6.97 -9.11
CA ASP A 60 -11.72 -7.99 -8.95
C ASP A 60 -11.15 -8.04 -7.52
N ALA A 61 -11.01 -6.88 -6.86
CA ALA A 61 -10.61 -6.84 -5.46
C ALA A 61 -11.65 -7.53 -4.55
N GLU A 62 -12.93 -7.30 -4.79
CA GLU A 62 -14.03 -7.95 -4.07
C GLU A 62 -14.06 -9.46 -4.33
N ARG A 63 -13.86 -9.90 -5.57
CA ARG A 63 -13.75 -11.34 -5.90
C ARG A 63 -12.61 -12.03 -5.17
N ILE A 64 -11.46 -11.36 -5.02
CA ILE A 64 -10.31 -11.91 -4.28
C ILE A 64 -10.65 -12.08 -2.81
N ILE A 65 -11.20 -11.06 -2.15
CA ILE A 65 -11.49 -11.15 -0.70
C ILE A 65 -12.64 -12.13 -0.43
N GLU A 66 -13.64 -12.21 -1.28
CA GLU A 66 -14.72 -13.19 -1.18
C GLU A 66 -14.17 -14.62 -1.30
N ALA A 67 -13.30 -14.89 -2.28
CA ALA A 67 -12.65 -16.17 -2.44
C ALA A 67 -11.76 -16.52 -1.24
N ALA A 68 -10.96 -15.55 -0.75
CA ALA A 68 -10.11 -15.73 0.41
C ALA A 68 -10.91 -16.13 1.66
N LYS A 69 -12.00 -15.41 1.95
CA LYS A 69 -12.90 -15.68 3.08
C LYS A 69 -13.66 -16.99 2.90
N GLY A 70 -14.18 -17.24 1.70
CA GLY A 70 -14.97 -18.44 1.41
C GLY A 70 -14.18 -19.75 1.48
N CYS A 71 -12.90 -19.71 1.11
CA CYS A 71 -12.00 -20.87 1.13
C CYS A 71 -11.10 -20.94 2.38
N GLY A 72 -11.11 -19.91 3.25
CA GLY A 72 -10.19 -19.82 4.37
C GLY A 72 -8.72 -19.77 3.93
N THR A 73 -8.44 -19.09 2.81
CA THR A 73 -7.11 -19.04 2.21
C THR A 73 -6.37 -17.78 2.64
N ILE A 74 -5.09 -17.94 2.97
CA ILE A 74 -4.19 -16.81 3.27
C ILE A 74 -3.96 -16.04 1.97
N VAL A 75 -4.39 -14.78 1.94
CA VAL A 75 -4.08 -13.84 0.86
C VAL A 75 -3.36 -12.63 1.44
N PHE A 76 -2.22 -12.31 0.87
CA PHE A 76 -1.32 -11.26 1.32
C PHE A 76 -1.03 -10.30 0.17
N VAL A 77 -1.22 -9.01 0.39
CA VAL A 77 -0.92 -7.96 -0.61
C VAL A 77 0.37 -7.27 -0.25
N GLY A 78 1.27 -7.12 -1.20
CA GLY A 78 2.61 -6.55 -1.04
C GLY A 78 2.58 -5.04 -0.80
N HIS A 79 2.35 -4.61 0.44
CA HIS A 79 2.45 -3.22 0.87
C HIS A 79 3.80 -2.93 1.54
N LEU A 80 4.87 -2.97 0.77
CA LEU A 80 6.27 -2.94 1.19
C LEU A 80 6.58 -1.92 2.29
N TYR A 81 6.03 -0.70 2.21
CA TYR A 81 6.36 0.37 3.17
C TYR A 81 5.81 0.12 4.57
N LEU A 82 4.79 -0.71 4.74
CA LEU A 82 4.30 -1.13 6.06
C LEU A 82 5.33 -1.98 6.82
N TYR A 83 6.27 -2.58 6.10
CA TYR A 83 7.35 -3.41 6.63
C TYR A 83 8.69 -2.68 6.68
N HIS A 84 8.71 -1.40 6.27
CA HIS A 84 9.93 -0.60 6.28
C HIS A 84 10.31 -0.19 7.72
N PRO A 85 11.50 -0.59 8.23
CA PRO A 85 11.87 -0.34 9.64
C PRO A 85 11.80 1.14 10.04
N ALA A 86 12.20 2.06 9.15
CA ALA A 86 12.08 3.49 9.41
C ALA A 86 10.62 3.96 9.49
N PHE A 87 9.71 3.39 8.69
CA PHE A 87 8.28 3.72 8.77
C PHE A 87 7.64 3.15 10.05
N LEU A 88 7.99 1.92 10.44
CA LEU A 88 7.56 1.35 11.71
C LEU A 88 8.03 2.22 12.89
N ARG A 89 9.27 2.71 12.82
CA ARG A 89 9.77 3.66 13.81
C ARG A 89 9.00 4.99 13.78
N ALA A 90 8.59 5.47 12.61
CA ALA A 90 7.76 6.66 12.49
C ALA A 90 6.40 6.46 13.20
N LEU A 91 5.75 5.29 13.04
CA LEU A 91 4.50 4.96 13.74
C LEU A 91 4.65 5.02 15.27
N ASP A 92 5.76 4.51 15.83
CA ASP A 92 6.05 4.61 17.28
C ASP A 92 6.16 6.07 17.77
N LEU A 93 6.52 6.99 16.88
CA LEU A 93 6.72 8.40 17.20
C LEU A 93 5.47 9.27 16.99
N LEU A 94 4.41 8.75 16.36
CA LEU A 94 3.17 9.51 16.12
C LEU A 94 2.60 10.18 17.38
N PRO A 95 2.60 9.55 18.57
CA PRO A 95 2.09 10.21 19.78
C PRO A 95 2.83 11.50 20.15
N LYS A 96 4.10 11.64 19.74
CA LYS A 96 4.90 12.85 20.00
C LYS A 96 4.51 14.03 19.10
N LEU A 97 3.83 13.79 17.99
CA LEU A 97 3.41 14.85 17.05
C LEU A 97 2.26 15.72 17.62
N GLY A 98 1.53 15.22 18.61
CA GLY A 98 0.23 15.79 18.98
C GLY A 98 -0.81 15.49 17.90
N THR A 99 -1.82 16.35 17.76
CA THR A 99 -2.83 16.21 16.70
C THR A 99 -2.19 16.36 15.32
N ILE A 100 -2.35 15.35 14.43
CA ILE A 100 -1.87 15.44 13.05
C ILE A 100 -2.72 16.47 12.30
N ARG A 101 -2.07 17.44 11.68
CA ARG A 101 -2.72 18.52 10.93
C ARG A 101 -2.90 18.18 9.46
N HIS A 102 -1.89 17.59 8.86
CA HIS A 102 -1.92 17.09 7.48
C HIS A 102 -0.75 16.15 7.22
N VAL A 103 -0.87 15.39 6.12
CA VAL A 103 0.21 14.56 5.59
C VAL A 103 0.45 14.94 4.14
N LEU A 104 1.72 15.07 3.76
CA LEU A 104 2.13 15.33 2.38
C LEU A 104 2.98 14.16 1.88
N CYS A 105 2.60 13.60 0.73
CA CYS A 105 3.31 12.52 0.06
C CYS A 105 3.82 13.00 -1.31
N THR A 106 5.00 12.54 -1.68
CA THR A 106 5.56 12.77 -3.01
C THR A 106 6.13 11.47 -3.54
N GLY A 107 5.61 11.01 -4.68
CA GLY A 107 6.10 9.83 -5.41
C GLY A 107 6.39 10.18 -6.86
N MET A 108 7.67 10.26 -7.25
CA MET A 108 8.05 10.69 -8.59
C MET A 108 9.21 9.89 -9.15
N ASN A 109 9.15 9.61 -10.44
CA ASN A 109 10.24 9.06 -11.25
C ASN A 109 10.02 9.38 -12.74
N ASN A 110 10.90 8.87 -13.59
CA ASN A 110 10.76 8.94 -15.07
C ASN A 110 10.62 7.52 -15.63
N ASN A 111 9.63 6.77 -15.13
CA ASN A 111 9.42 5.37 -15.52
C ASN A 111 7.92 5.08 -15.67
N SER A 112 7.35 5.49 -16.82
CA SER A 112 5.95 5.24 -17.15
C SER A 112 5.68 3.75 -17.34
N ARG A 113 4.54 3.30 -16.83
CA ARG A 113 3.99 1.97 -17.05
C ARG A 113 2.92 2.03 -18.14
N SER A 114 2.69 0.89 -18.82
CA SER A 114 1.67 0.76 -19.86
C SER A 114 0.39 0.04 -19.40
N ASP A 115 0.45 -0.61 -18.23
CA ASP A 115 -0.61 -1.47 -17.68
C ASP A 115 -1.52 -0.76 -16.67
N CYS A 116 -1.20 0.49 -16.29
CA CYS A 116 -2.02 1.25 -15.34
C CYS A 116 -1.75 2.75 -15.43
N SER A 117 -2.51 3.60 -14.72
CA SER A 117 -2.19 5.01 -14.51
C SER A 117 -1.18 5.21 -13.37
N VAL A 118 -0.63 6.43 -13.27
CA VAL A 118 0.29 6.80 -12.17
C VAL A 118 -0.35 6.61 -10.79
N LEU A 119 -1.68 6.72 -10.70
CA LEU A 119 -2.42 6.52 -9.46
C LEU A 119 -2.26 5.09 -8.93
N TRP A 120 -2.40 4.08 -9.79
CA TRP A 120 -2.27 2.66 -9.42
C TRP A 120 -0.83 2.25 -9.10
N ASP A 121 0.16 2.96 -9.61
CA ASP A 121 1.56 2.67 -9.31
C ASP A 121 2.00 3.25 -7.96
N TRP A 122 1.64 4.50 -7.67
CA TRP A 122 2.17 5.24 -6.53
C TRP A 122 1.24 5.30 -5.31
N LEU A 123 -0.07 5.49 -5.51
CA LEU A 123 -1.01 5.66 -4.39
C LEU A 123 -1.15 4.42 -3.48
N PRO A 124 -0.96 3.16 -3.95
CA PRO A 124 -0.96 2.02 -3.03
C PRO A 124 0.03 2.18 -1.88
N HIS A 125 1.18 2.78 -2.16
CA HIS A 125 2.21 3.04 -1.15
C HIS A 125 1.79 4.16 -0.18
N ASP A 126 1.28 5.29 -0.69
CA ASP A 126 0.88 6.43 0.13
C ASP A 126 -0.31 6.07 1.02
N LEU A 127 -1.30 5.41 0.43
CA LEU A 127 -2.51 5.00 1.12
C LEU A 127 -2.23 3.93 2.18
N SER A 128 -1.43 2.89 1.88
CA SER A 128 -1.11 1.88 2.89
C SER A 128 -0.47 2.50 4.13
N MET A 129 0.46 3.44 3.95
CA MET A 129 1.06 4.18 5.06
C MET A 129 0.03 5.09 5.77
N ALA A 130 -0.84 5.80 5.03
CA ALA A 130 -1.88 6.63 5.62
C ALA A 130 -2.90 5.81 6.43
N PHE A 131 -3.32 4.65 5.91
CA PHE A 131 -4.19 3.73 6.66
C PHE A 131 -3.55 3.28 7.99
N ALA A 132 -2.24 2.99 7.99
CA ALA A 132 -1.53 2.64 9.22
C ALA A 132 -1.44 3.80 10.23
N ILE A 133 -1.34 5.04 9.74
CA ILE A 133 -1.31 6.25 10.59
C ILE A 133 -2.69 6.53 11.20
N PHE A 134 -3.76 6.41 10.43
CA PHE A 134 -5.11 6.84 10.85
C PHE A 134 -6.01 5.69 11.31
N GLY A 135 -5.61 4.45 11.11
CA GLY A 135 -6.37 3.26 11.54
C GLY A 135 -7.65 2.98 10.73
N GLY A 136 -7.81 3.56 9.54
CA GLY A 136 -9.02 3.35 8.73
C GLY A 136 -8.96 3.99 7.35
N ALA A 137 -10.02 3.82 6.57
CA ALA A 137 -10.14 4.32 5.21
C ALA A 137 -10.44 5.83 5.15
N PRO A 138 -10.02 6.56 4.11
CA PRO A 138 -10.46 7.93 3.88
C PRO A 138 -11.97 7.97 3.57
N SER A 139 -12.63 9.06 3.95
CA SER A 139 -14.07 9.24 3.69
C SER A 139 -14.36 9.76 2.29
N LYS A 140 -13.46 10.56 1.74
CA LYS A 140 -13.58 11.18 0.41
C LYS A 140 -12.22 11.51 -0.19
N VAL A 141 -12.20 11.72 -1.50
CA VAL A 141 -11.01 12.14 -2.25
C VAL A 141 -11.40 13.19 -3.29
N ALA A 142 -10.52 14.16 -3.53
CA ALA A 142 -10.49 14.98 -4.73
C ALA A 142 -9.16 14.75 -5.45
N ALA A 143 -9.19 14.63 -6.76
CA ALA A 143 -8.02 14.31 -7.57
C ALA A 143 -7.97 15.15 -8.84
N TRP A 144 -6.76 15.54 -9.22
CA TRP A 144 -6.46 16.39 -10.38
C TRP A 144 -5.44 15.70 -11.28
N SER A 145 -5.73 15.67 -12.58
CA SER A 145 -4.74 15.34 -13.58
C SER A 145 -3.83 16.55 -13.82
N LEU A 146 -2.52 16.37 -13.69
CA LEU A 146 -1.55 17.46 -13.93
C LEU A 146 -1.04 17.51 -15.37
N ASP A 147 -1.38 16.51 -16.19
CA ASP A 147 -1.04 16.43 -17.60
C ASP A 147 -2.27 16.43 -18.53
N GLY A 148 -3.46 16.66 -17.96
CA GLY A 148 -4.73 16.85 -18.68
C GLY A 148 -5.37 15.59 -19.23
N GLY A 149 -4.81 14.39 -18.96
CA GLY A 149 -5.37 13.12 -19.41
C GLY A 149 -6.32 12.47 -18.39
N THR A 150 -7.26 11.65 -18.86
CA THR A 150 -8.09 10.79 -17.99
C THR A 150 -7.33 9.60 -17.42
N THR A 151 -6.23 9.21 -18.07
CA THR A 151 -5.26 8.24 -17.57
C THR A 151 -3.95 8.98 -17.29
N PRO A 152 -3.84 9.67 -16.13
CA PRO A 152 -2.75 10.62 -15.91
C PRO A 152 -1.40 9.93 -15.74
N LYS A 153 -0.34 10.60 -16.23
CA LYS A 153 1.07 10.31 -15.92
C LYS A 153 1.60 11.16 -14.76
N ALA A 154 0.83 12.20 -14.39
CA ALA A 154 1.07 13.03 -13.23
C ALA A 154 -0.27 13.45 -12.61
N ALA A 155 -0.39 13.36 -11.30
CA ALA A 155 -1.62 13.67 -10.59
C ALA A 155 -1.34 14.25 -9.21
N LEU A 156 -2.30 15.06 -8.72
CA LEU A 156 -2.41 15.47 -7.34
C LEU A 156 -3.68 14.88 -6.76
N THR A 157 -3.61 14.32 -5.55
CA THR A 157 -4.77 13.79 -4.85
C THR A 157 -4.84 14.34 -3.44
N LYS A 158 -6.07 14.51 -2.92
CA LYS A 158 -6.33 14.91 -1.55
C LYS A 158 -7.38 13.99 -0.95
N PHE A 159 -6.93 13.06 -0.12
CA PHE A 159 -7.77 12.18 0.67
C PHE A 159 -8.08 12.80 2.03
N TYR A 160 -9.25 12.50 2.60
CA TYR A 160 -9.64 12.96 3.93
C TYR A 160 -9.82 11.77 4.87
N PHE A 161 -8.98 11.71 5.90
CA PHE A 161 -9.06 10.76 7.01
C PHE A 161 -9.69 11.50 8.21
N GLY A 162 -11.01 11.37 8.37
CA GLY A 162 -11.76 12.32 9.17
C GLY A 162 -11.62 13.73 8.60
N ASP A 163 -11.18 14.68 9.45
CA ASP A 163 -10.90 16.07 9.03
C ASP A 163 -9.45 16.28 8.57
N THR A 164 -8.59 15.27 8.67
CA THR A 164 -7.17 15.39 8.34
C THR A 164 -6.91 15.11 6.86
N PRO A 165 -6.37 16.07 6.09
CA PRO A 165 -6.02 15.85 4.69
C PRO A 165 -4.69 15.10 4.54
N VAL A 166 -4.68 14.13 3.64
CA VAL A 166 -3.49 13.47 3.09
C VAL A 166 -3.40 13.86 1.62
N VAL A 167 -2.37 14.59 1.27
CA VAL A 167 -2.14 15.07 -0.10
C VAL A 167 -1.00 14.28 -0.71
N SER A 168 -1.22 13.72 -1.91
CA SER A 168 -0.19 13.00 -2.65
C SER A 168 0.02 13.63 -4.03
N ALA A 169 1.26 13.99 -4.32
CA ALA A 169 1.72 14.41 -5.64
C ALA A 169 2.51 13.25 -6.28
N VAL A 170 1.98 12.67 -7.34
CA VAL A 170 2.56 11.50 -8.00
C VAL A 170 2.85 11.79 -9.48
N SER A 171 4.00 11.33 -9.98
CA SER A 171 4.40 11.62 -11.35
C SER A 171 5.40 10.61 -11.92
N TRP A 172 5.20 10.25 -13.20
CA TRP A 172 6.18 9.55 -14.03
C TRP A 172 6.95 10.49 -14.96
N LEU A 173 6.76 11.81 -14.83
CA LEU A 173 7.33 12.82 -15.72
C LEU A 173 8.56 13.51 -15.10
N SER A 174 8.97 13.10 -13.90
CA SER A 174 10.09 13.73 -13.20
C SER A 174 11.39 12.94 -13.41
N PRO A 175 12.46 13.56 -13.88
CA PRO A 175 13.77 12.92 -13.94
C PRO A 175 14.38 12.72 -12.53
N VAL A 176 13.85 13.43 -11.54
CA VAL A 176 14.28 13.30 -10.14
C VAL A 176 13.41 12.28 -9.45
N ARG A 177 14.02 11.20 -8.95
CA ARG A 177 13.33 10.22 -8.13
C ARG A 177 13.07 10.79 -6.74
N ARG A 178 11.78 10.76 -6.32
CA ARG A 178 11.35 11.13 -4.97
C ARG A 178 10.42 10.09 -4.39
N ARG A 179 10.59 9.83 -3.11
CA ARG A 179 9.70 8.98 -2.32
C ARG A 179 9.70 9.48 -0.88
N GLN A 180 8.79 10.39 -0.58
CA GLN A 180 8.76 11.08 0.71
C GLN A 180 7.33 11.14 1.26
N MET A 181 7.21 11.01 2.59
CA MET A 181 6.01 11.32 3.36
C MET A 181 6.39 12.26 4.50
N THR A 182 5.71 13.40 4.59
CA THR A 182 5.85 14.38 5.66
C THR A 182 4.58 14.40 6.50
N ILE A 183 4.66 14.08 7.78
CA ILE A 183 3.55 14.06 8.73
C ILE A 183 3.68 15.27 9.63
N VAL A 184 2.80 16.25 9.47
CA VAL A 184 2.84 17.51 10.22
C VAL A 184 1.84 17.45 11.37
N GLY A 185 2.35 17.51 12.59
CA GLY A 185 1.57 17.57 13.81
C GLY A 185 1.60 18.93 14.49
N GLU A 186 0.87 19.06 15.60
CA GLU A 186 0.86 20.29 16.41
C GLU A 186 2.20 20.57 17.07
N LYS A 187 2.87 19.53 17.56
CA LYS A 187 4.10 19.63 18.37
C LYS A 187 5.36 19.35 17.57
N ALA A 188 5.30 18.50 16.55
CA ALA A 188 6.45 18.06 15.78
C ALA A 188 6.06 17.68 14.36
N THR A 189 7.08 17.49 13.51
CA THR A 189 6.96 16.98 12.14
C THR A 189 7.86 15.76 11.99
N LEU A 190 7.33 14.69 11.39
CA LEU A 190 8.08 13.53 10.93
C LEU A 190 8.25 13.58 9.42
N ILE A 191 9.45 13.28 8.94
CA ILE A 191 9.73 13.10 7.52
C ILE A 191 10.30 11.70 7.33
N PHE A 192 9.61 10.89 6.53
CA PHE A 192 10.10 9.64 5.97
C PHE A 192 10.46 9.90 4.50
N ASP A 193 11.76 9.81 4.16
CA ASP A 193 12.26 10.02 2.80
C ASP A 193 13.15 8.83 2.39
N ASN A 194 12.58 7.93 1.60
CA ASN A 194 13.25 6.70 1.17
C ASN A 194 14.42 6.93 0.19
N ASN A 195 14.66 8.16 -0.24
CA ASN A 195 15.77 8.54 -1.11
C ASN A 195 16.85 9.32 -0.35
N ALA A 196 16.61 9.72 0.89
CA ALA A 196 17.58 10.45 1.69
C ALA A 196 18.59 9.51 2.36
N GLU A 197 19.78 10.01 2.64
CA GLU A 197 20.78 9.30 3.45
C GLU A 197 20.23 8.97 4.85
N ARG A 198 19.49 9.92 5.43
CA ARG A 198 18.75 9.76 6.68
C ARG A 198 17.26 9.66 6.38
N ILE A 199 16.79 8.42 6.27
CA ILE A 199 15.42 8.11 5.82
C ILE A 199 14.36 8.66 6.78
N LEU A 200 14.63 8.71 8.10
CA LEU A 200 13.69 9.20 9.10
C LEU A 200 14.26 10.41 9.83
N SER A 201 13.52 11.51 9.81
CA SER A 201 13.85 12.75 10.51
C SER A 201 12.66 13.19 11.37
N PHE A 202 12.94 13.66 12.58
CA PHE A 202 11.94 14.20 13.51
C PHE A 202 12.34 15.61 13.90
N TYR A 203 11.42 16.55 13.67
CA TYR A 203 11.57 17.97 13.97
C TYR A 203 10.60 18.36 15.08
N ASP A 204 11.10 18.53 16.30
CA ASP A 204 10.32 19.12 17.38
C ASP A 204 10.23 20.64 17.17
N LYS A 205 9.05 21.24 17.38
CA LYS A 205 8.88 22.69 17.21
C LYS A 205 9.62 23.55 18.26
N LEU A 206 10.02 22.92 19.37
CA LEU A 206 10.74 23.59 20.44
C LEU A 206 12.27 23.44 20.31
N GLU A 207 12.73 22.57 19.41
CA GLU A 207 14.13 22.29 19.17
C GLU A 207 14.61 22.93 17.86
N ASN A 208 15.85 23.43 17.84
CA ASN A 208 16.40 24.05 16.64
C ASN A 208 16.95 23.04 15.62
N GLU A 209 17.28 21.84 16.08
CA GLU A 209 17.93 20.80 15.27
C GLU A 209 17.03 19.58 15.14
N PRO A 210 16.99 18.92 13.96
CA PRO A 210 16.28 17.67 13.81
C PRO A 210 17.00 16.54 14.53
N CYS A 211 16.24 15.61 15.09
CA CYS A 211 16.81 14.33 15.48
C CYS A 211 16.56 13.27 14.40
N PHE A 212 17.42 12.24 14.38
CA PHE A 212 17.37 11.14 13.43
C PHE A 212 17.15 9.82 14.18
N PRO A 213 15.89 9.41 14.42
CA PRO A 213 15.59 8.25 15.21
C PRO A 213 16.17 6.97 14.60
N GLY A 214 16.85 6.18 15.41
CA GLY A 214 17.39 4.88 14.98
C GLY A 214 16.28 3.87 14.69
N TYR A 215 16.52 3.00 13.73
CA TYR A 215 15.67 1.88 13.33
C TYR A 215 16.53 0.70 12.84
N SER A 216 15.93 -0.47 12.67
CA SER A 216 16.62 -1.67 12.19
C SER A 216 17.11 -1.49 10.73
N ASN A 217 18.25 -2.11 10.41
CA ASN A 217 18.80 -2.14 9.04
C ASN A 217 18.22 -3.29 8.18
N GLU A 218 17.18 -3.96 8.64
CA GLU A 218 16.54 -5.03 7.89
C GLU A 218 15.92 -4.50 6.60
N PHE A 219 16.07 -5.21 5.49
CA PHE A 219 15.42 -4.84 4.23
C PHE A 219 13.89 -5.02 4.33
N PRO A 220 13.10 -4.02 3.93
CA PRO A 220 11.64 -4.08 3.99
C PRO A 220 11.04 -5.32 3.32
N LEU A 221 11.51 -5.68 2.12
CA LEU A 221 11.05 -6.86 1.38
C LEU A 221 11.36 -8.16 2.13
N THR A 222 12.50 -8.25 2.80
CA THR A 222 12.85 -9.43 3.62
C THR A 222 11.86 -9.59 4.77
N ARG A 223 11.53 -8.49 5.45
CA ARG A 223 10.55 -8.48 6.53
C ARG A 223 9.15 -8.83 6.04
N GLU A 224 8.70 -8.23 4.96
CA GLU A 224 7.41 -8.50 4.34
C GLU A 224 7.24 -9.97 3.95
N LEU A 225 8.22 -10.53 3.24
CA LEU A 225 8.20 -11.94 2.85
C LEU A 225 8.29 -12.89 4.05
N ARG A 226 8.99 -12.50 5.12
CA ARG A 226 9.02 -13.29 6.37
C ARG A 226 7.63 -13.37 6.98
N VAL A 227 6.90 -12.26 7.09
CA VAL A 227 5.53 -12.24 7.63
C VAL A 227 4.60 -13.14 6.81
N PHE A 228 4.68 -13.07 5.48
CA PHE A 228 3.93 -13.98 4.62
C PHE A 228 4.28 -15.45 4.88
N LEU A 229 5.57 -15.80 4.91
CA LEU A 229 6.03 -17.18 5.14
C LEU A 229 5.66 -17.70 6.54
N GLU A 230 5.66 -16.84 7.55
CA GLU A 230 5.20 -17.19 8.90
C GLU A 230 3.69 -17.49 8.90
N GLY A 231 2.88 -16.71 8.19
CA GLY A 231 1.47 -16.99 7.96
C GLY A 231 1.25 -18.37 7.31
N VAL A 232 1.99 -18.64 6.22
CA VAL A 232 1.93 -19.94 5.53
C VAL A 232 2.29 -21.10 6.47
N ARG A 233 3.36 -20.97 7.26
CA ARG A 233 3.82 -22.02 8.20
C ARG A 233 2.87 -22.25 9.36
N SER A 234 2.27 -21.19 9.88
CA SER A 234 1.33 -21.27 11.00
C SER A 234 -0.06 -21.75 10.57
N GLY A 235 -0.41 -21.59 9.29
CA GLY A 235 -1.76 -21.81 8.78
C GLY A 235 -2.78 -20.81 9.32
N THR A 236 -2.33 -19.70 9.93
CA THR A 236 -3.23 -18.70 10.49
C THR A 236 -3.78 -17.80 9.38
N VAL A 237 -5.09 -17.82 9.19
CA VAL A 237 -5.78 -16.97 8.22
C VAL A 237 -6.06 -15.62 8.86
N ASP A 238 -5.32 -14.60 8.43
CA ASP A 238 -5.58 -13.19 8.76
C ASP A 238 -6.01 -12.46 7.49
N THR A 239 -7.22 -11.92 7.49
CA THR A 239 -7.78 -11.19 6.34
C THR A 239 -7.49 -9.69 6.39
N SER A 240 -6.89 -9.17 7.46
CA SER A 240 -6.66 -7.72 7.63
C SER A 240 -5.84 -7.11 6.50
N ASN A 241 -4.83 -7.82 6.02
CA ASN A 241 -3.98 -7.34 4.94
C ASN A 241 -4.71 -7.31 3.59
N VAL A 242 -5.50 -8.33 3.24
CA VAL A 242 -6.29 -8.32 2.01
C VAL A 242 -7.46 -7.33 2.09
N GLU A 243 -8.05 -7.12 3.26
CA GLU A 243 -9.07 -6.09 3.50
C GLU A 243 -8.49 -4.69 3.25
N LEU A 244 -7.30 -4.41 3.78
CA LEU A 244 -6.56 -3.19 3.48
C LEU A 244 -6.33 -3.01 1.97
N GLY A 245 -5.96 -4.10 1.27
CA GLY A 245 -5.80 -4.09 -0.18
C GLY A 245 -7.08 -3.67 -0.92
N VAL A 246 -8.24 -4.19 -0.51
CA VAL A 246 -9.56 -3.80 -1.07
C VAL A 246 -9.87 -2.33 -0.81
N ASP A 247 -9.67 -1.86 0.42
CA ASP A 247 -9.95 -0.47 0.79
C ASP A 247 -9.04 0.51 0.02
N ILE A 248 -7.77 0.15 -0.21
CA ILE A 248 -6.85 0.93 -1.04
C ILE A 248 -7.32 0.97 -2.50
N VAL A 249 -7.74 -0.16 -3.08
CA VAL A 249 -8.28 -0.21 -4.44
C VAL A 249 -9.51 0.69 -4.59
N ARG A 250 -10.43 0.66 -3.62
CA ARG A 250 -11.61 1.56 -3.59
C ARG A 250 -11.23 3.03 -3.53
N ALA A 251 -10.25 3.38 -2.70
CA ALA A 251 -9.78 4.76 -2.58
C ALA A 251 -9.15 5.26 -3.90
N ILE A 252 -8.37 4.43 -4.59
CA ILE A 252 -7.76 4.78 -5.88
C ILE A 252 -8.83 4.89 -6.97
N ALA A 253 -9.78 3.95 -7.04
CA ALA A 253 -10.89 4.03 -8.00
C ALA A 253 -11.75 5.30 -7.79
N ALA A 254 -11.96 5.73 -6.54
CA ALA A 254 -12.62 6.99 -6.25
C ALA A 254 -11.79 8.20 -6.71
N ALA A 255 -10.46 8.14 -6.64
CA ALA A 255 -9.58 9.20 -7.17
C ALA A 255 -9.64 9.28 -8.71
N GLU A 256 -9.64 8.15 -9.42
CA GLU A 256 -9.88 8.13 -10.87
C GLU A 256 -11.25 8.71 -11.22
N ARG A 257 -12.28 8.31 -10.48
CA ARG A 257 -13.63 8.84 -10.67
C ARG A 257 -13.72 10.35 -10.45
N SER A 258 -12.96 10.90 -9.48
CA SER A 258 -12.88 12.35 -9.27
C SER A 258 -12.33 13.07 -10.50
N ILE A 259 -11.25 12.56 -11.11
CA ILE A 259 -10.69 13.12 -12.36
C ILE A 259 -11.72 13.05 -13.51
N GLU A 260 -12.41 11.92 -13.69
CA GLU A 260 -13.43 11.75 -14.72
C GLU A 260 -14.60 12.73 -14.58
N LEU A 261 -14.97 13.08 -13.34
CA LEU A 261 -16.06 14.00 -13.02
C LEU A 261 -15.65 15.48 -13.05
N GLY A 262 -14.47 15.80 -13.60
CA GLY A 262 -13.98 17.17 -13.67
C GLY A 262 -13.40 17.65 -12.34
N GLU A 263 -12.73 16.75 -11.64
CA GLU A 263 -11.98 17.02 -10.40
C GLU A 263 -12.87 17.27 -9.16
N GLU A 264 -14.14 16.90 -9.26
CA GLU A 264 -15.09 16.99 -8.15
C GLU A 264 -14.78 15.95 -7.05
N PRO A 265 -14.99 16.31 -5.77
CA PRO A 265 -14.78 15.38 -4.67
C PRO A 265 -15.73 14.17 -4.72
N VAL A 266 -15.17 12.97 -4.57
CA VAL A 266 -15.89 11.68 -4.59
C VAL A 266 -15.80 11.02 -3.21
N LEU A 267 -16.92 10.42 -2.75
CA LEU A 267 -16.93 9.61 -1.53
C LEU A 267 -16.20 8.28 -1.78
N VAL A 268 -15.38 7.90 -0.81
CA VAL A 268 -14.79 6.56 -0.76
C VAL A 268 -15.77 5.67 0.00
N LEU A 269 -16.42 4.76 -0.72
CA LEU A 269 -17.38 3.84 -0.10
C LEU A 269 -16.62 2.78 0.70
N PRO A 270 -16.88 2.65 2.02
CA PRO A 270 -16.24 1.63 2.82
C PRO A 270 -16.68 0.23 2.36
N ALA A 271 -15.86 -0.79 2.68
CA ALA A 271 -16.31 -2.17 2.60
C ALA A 271 -17.58 -2.33 3.44
N THR A 272 -18.55 -3.10 2.97
CA THR A 272 -19.63 -3.62 3.82
C THR A 272 -18.99 -4.55 4.85
N ARG A 273 -18.55 -3.98 5.99
CA ARG A 273 -17.96 -4.76 7.09
C ARG A 273 -19.09 -5.47 7.82
N SER A 274 -19.22 -6.77 7.67
CA SER A 274 -19.89 -7.61 8.63
C SER A 274 -19.02 -7.64 9.89
N GLY A 275 -19.40 -6.82 10.89
CA GLY A 275 -18.86 -6.63 12.22
C GLY A 275 -17.52 -7.32 12.57
N LEU A 276 -16.43 -6.56 12.65
CA LEU A 276 -15.22 -6.98 13.34
C LEU A 276 -14.48 -5.77 13.94
N SER A 277 -13.98 -6.01 15.13
CA SER A 277 -13.20 -5.13 16.01
C SER A 277 -11.87 -4.71 15.37
N THR A 278 -11.57 -3.42 15.44
CA THR A 278 -10.27 -2.87 15.05
C THR A 278 -9.24 -3.17 16.14
N SER A 279 -8.34 -4.11 15.90
CA SER A 279 -7.06 -4.18 16.61
C SER A 279 -5.96 -3.64 15.70
N PRO A 280 -5.12 -2.72 16.17
CA PRO A 280 -4.00 -2.24 15.35
C PRO A 280 -2.98 -3.36 15.15
N VAL A 281 -2.48 -3.49 13.94
CA VAL A 281 -1.33 -4.35 13.59
C VAL A 281 -0.13 -3.91 14.44
N ARG A 282 0.28 -4.73 15.40
CA ARG A 282 1.51 -4.57 16.18
C ARG A 282 2.63 -5.44 15.61
#